data_703dba6eb154e162254d7f82b8ca309e
#
_entry.id   703dba6eb154e162254d7f82b8ca309e
#
_cell.length_a   1.000
_cell.length_b   1.000
_cell.length_c   1.000
_cell.angle_alpha   90.00
_cell.angle_beta   90.00
_cell.angle_gamma   90.00
#
_symmetry.space_group_name_H-M   'P 1'
#
loop_
_entity.id
_entity.type
_entity.pdbx_description
1 polymer ?
#
loop_
_entity_poly.entity_id
_entity_poly.type
_entity_poly.pdbx_seq_one_letter_code
_entity_poly.pdbx_strand_id
1 'polypeptide(L)'
;MTSSQPKLPPKLKKKKPKRRGRPHRSEGGVKARGRLLDAAEQLFAERGFYGVTTRQVASMAGADDALIYYHFKNKWGLFNAVFERRARVLITARHDSLVAYVSSAGLKLSAQGAIAAFINPMIELSQNGDLGWKSYFALVAQIDNTPWGGEVIHRFFDSSVHELIEILQRALPGIPKRELYWAYNFLAGSMMLALSETERVDRLSDGLCRAKDLDAVRSRLVNYCAGGFLAMVTEERLAGRA
;
A
#
# COMPACT_ATOMS: atom_id res chain seq x y z
N MET A 1 17.83 48.26 80.25
CA MET A 1 18.55 47.65 79.15
C MET A 1 17.63 46.62 78.56
N THR A 2 16.85 47.00 77.56
CA THR A 2 15.88 46.13 76.86
C THR A 2 16.45 45.74 75.54
N SER A 3 16.78 44.46 75.40
CA SER A 3 17.30 43.85 74.16
C SER A 3 16.16 43.58 73.18
N SER A 4 16.15 44.30 72.07
CA SER A 4 15.22 44.06 70.94
C SER A 4 15.80 43.04 70.00
N GLN A 5 15.15 41.88 69.86
CA GLN A 5 15.48 40.87 68.82
C GLN A 5 14.93 41.28 67.42
N PRO A 6 15.65 41.07 66.31
CA PRO A 6 15.18 41.39 64.99
C PRO A 6 14.16 40.36 64.47
N LYS A 7 13.02 40.83 63.90
CA LYS A 7 11.99 40.04 63.29
C LYS A 7 12.48 39.42 62.00
N LEU A 8 12.32 38.08 61.80
CA LEU A 8 12.57 37.35 60.53
C LEU A 8 11.60 37.81 59.43
N PRO A 9 12.08 37.88 58.15
CA PRO A 9 11.23 38.21 57.03
C PRO A 9 10.26 37.07 56.69
N PRO A 10 9.07 37.34 56.11
CA PRO A 10 8.06 36.35 55.79
C PRO A 10 8.51 35.40 54.73
N LYS A 11 8.28 34.09 54.92
CA LYS A 11 8.60 33.03 53.97
C LYS A 11 7.83 33.22 52.64
N LEU A 12 8.55 33.40 51.53
CA LEU A 12 8.02 33.41 50.18
C LEU A 12 7.32 32.07 49.85
N LYS A 13 6.01 32.14 49.61
CA LYS A 13 5.23 30.98 49.14
C LYS A 13 5.73 30.56 47.77
N LYS A 14 6.37 29.38 47.63
CA LYS A 14 6.74 28.75 46.36
C LYS A 14 5.47 28.48 45.55
N LYS A 15 5.30 29.18 44.40
CA LYS A 15 4.26 28.90 43.45
C LYS A 15 4.45 27.47 42.94
N LYS A 16 3.45 26.61 43.12
CA LYS A 16 3.42 25.27 42.52
C LYS A 16 3.51 25.40 41.00
N PRO A 17 4.33 24.59 40.30
CA PRO A 17 4.40 24.64 38.85
C PRO A 17 3.02 24.29 38.26
N LYS A 18 2.52 25.12 37.33
CA LYS A 18 1.29 24.84 36.55
C LYS A 18 1.48 23.50 35.87
N ARG A 19 0.64 22.52 36.23
CA ARG A 19 0.52 21.26 35.46
C ARG A 19 0.24 21.65 34.00
N ARG A 20 1.17 21.34 33.10
CA ARG A 20 0.91 21.39 31.66
C ARG A 20 -0.35 20.57 31.42
N GLY A 21 -1.36 21.18 30.83
CA GLY A 21 -2.62 20.53 30.51
C GLY A 21 -2.34 19.25 29.73
N ARG A 22 -2.96 18.14 30.14
CA ARG A 22 -2.98 16.91 29.32
C ARG A 22 -3.52 17.33 27.97
N PRO A 23 -2.82 16.96 26.85
CA PRO A 23 -3.37 17.19 25.51
C PRO A 23 -4.76 16.57 25.44
N HIS A 24 -5.67 17.22 24.73
CA HIS A 24 -7.06 16.80 24.56
C HIS A 24 -7.09 15.31 24.23
N ARG A 25 -7.88 14.52 24.96
CA ARG A 25 -7.90 13.03 24.92
C ARG A 25 -8.12 12.48 23.50
N SER A 26 -8.71 13.26 22.59
CA SER A 26 -8.93 12.97 21.19
C SER A 26 -7.66 13.08 20.30
N GLU A 27 -6.85 14.14 20.47
CA GLU A 27 -5.64 14.33 19.66
C GLU A 27 -4.53 13.34 20.01
N GLY A 28 -4.38 13.00 21.28
CA GLY A 28 -3.43 11.96 21.72
C GLY A 28 -3.78 10.58 21.19
N GLY A 29 -5.07 10.25 21.09
CA GLY A 29 -5.58 8.99 20.57
C GLY A 29 -5.35 8.84 19.05
N VAL A 30 -5.60 9.88 18.27
CA VAL A 30 -5.37 9.88 16.82
C VAL A 30 -3.88 9.71 16.49
N LYS A 31 -3.00 10.43 17.21
CA LYS A 31 -1.55 10.30 17.05
C LYS A 31 -1.04 8.90 17.44
N ALA A 32 -1.58 8.31 18.52
CA ALA A 32 -1.23 6.95 18.94
C ALA A 32 -1.67 5.91 17.91
N ARG A 33 -2.89 6.04 17.37
CA ARG A 33 -3.40 5.17 16.31
C ARG A 33 -2.50 5.22 15.06
N GLY A 34 -2.03 6.40 14.65
CA GLY A 34 -1.10 6.55 13.52
C GLY A 34 0.20 5.79 13.77
N ARG A 35 0.89 6.02 14.91
CA ARG A 35 2.13 5.31 15.24
C ARG A 35 1.98 3.79 15.30
N LEU A 36 0.84 3.30 15.80
CA LEU A 36 0.54 1.87 15.82
C LEU A 36 0.42 1.29 14.40
N LEU A 37 -0.22 2.03 13.48
CA LEU A 37 -0.31 1.61 12.07
C LEU A 37 1.04 1.62 11.37
N ASP A 38 1.88 2.63 11.61
CA ASP A 38 3.22 2.72 11.02
C ASP A 38 4.13 1.57 11.50
N ALA A 39 4.14 1.33 12.81
CA ALA A 39 4.88 0.21 13.40
C ALA A 39 4.37 -1.16 12.90
N ALA A 40 3.05 -1.32 12.78
CA ALA A 40 2.45 -2.55 12.28
C ALA A 40 2.79 -2.79 10.82
N GLU A 41 2.72 -1.77 9.97
CA GLU A 41 3.06 -1.83 8.55
C GLU A 41 4.48 -2.33 8.34
N GLN A 42 5.44 -1.74 9.06
CA GLN A 42 6.84 -2.16 9.00
C GLN A 42 7.04 -3.60 9.47
N LEU A 43 6.55 -3.94 10.67
CA LEU A 43 6.75 -5.27 11.25
C LEU A 43 6.08 -6.38 10.42
N PHE A 44 4.88 -6.15 9.90
CA PHE A 44 4.20 -7.12 9.03
C PHE A 44 4.94 -7.32 7.71
N ALA A 45 5.51 -6.26 7.12
CA ALA A 45 6.31 -6.38 5.92
C ALA A 45 7.60 -7.19 6.14
N GLU A 46 8.27 -6.98 7.28
CA GLU A 46 9.52 -7.68 7.62
C GLU A 46 9.31 -9.16 8.00
N ARG A 47 8.23 -9.49 8.73
CA ARG A 47 8.06 -10.77 9.41
C ARG A 47 6.77 -11.51 9.07
N GLY A 48 5.98 -10.98 8.18
CA GLY A 48 4.66 -11.49 7.83
C GLY A 48 3.64 -11.37 8.97
N PHE A 49 2.39 -11.70 8.66
CA PHE A 49 1.31 -11.62 9.65
C PHE A 49 1.57 -12.50 10.89
N TYR A 50 2.00 -13.75 10.69
CA TYR A 50 2.17 -14.71 11.79
C TYR A 50 3.40 -14.43 12.66
N GLY A 51 4.47 -13.83 12.11
CA GLY A 51 5.72 -13.53 12.79
C GLY A 51 5.69 -12.32 13.74
N VAL A 52 4.54 -11.61 13.83
CA VAL A 52 4.40 -10.37 14.62
C VAL A 52 3.39 -10.56 15.74
N THR A 53 3.67 -9.98 16.92
CA THR A 53 2.74 -9.91 18.04
C THR A 53 2.26 -8.46 18.27
N THR A 54 1.07 -8.28 18.87
CA THR A 54 0.56 -6.95 19.23
C THR A 54 1.51 -6.23 20.17
N ARG A 55 2.14 -6.93 21.10
CA ARG A 55 3.14 -6.35 22.02
C ARG A 55 4.36 -5.78 21.31
N GLN A 56 4.85 -6.46 20.26
CA GLN A 56 5.96 -5.93 19.45
C GLN A 56 5.57 -4.65 18.73
N VAL A 57 4.36 -4.59 18.16
CA VAL A 57 3.83 -3.39 17.53
C VAL A 57 3.69 -2.24 18.54
N ALA A 58 3.09 -2.50 19.69
CA ALA A 58 2.93 -1.51 20.75
C ALA A 58 4.28 -0.97 21.23
N SER A 59 5.24 -1.87 21.47
CA SER A 59 6.61 -1.51 21.90
C SER A 59 7.29 -0.61 20.86
N MET A 60 7.24 -0.97 19.57
CA MET A 60 7.82 -0.19 18.48
C MET A 60 7.14 1.18 18.31
N ALA A 61 5.82 1.26 18.53
CA ALA A 61 5.06 2.50 18.45
C ALA A 61 5.23 3.41 19.69
N GLY A 62 5.93 2.96 20.74
CA GLY A 62 5.98 3.65 22.02
C GLY A 62 4.58 3.83 22.62
N ALA A 63 3.76 2.77 22.60
CA ALA A 63 2.37 2.78 23.01
C ALA A 63 2.06 1.60 23.95
N ASP A 64 0.96 1.70 24.70
CA ASP A 64 0.44 0.60 25.48
C ASP A 64 -0.28 -0.43 24.56
N ASP A 65 -0.07 -1.73 24.81
CA ASP A 65 -0.71 -2.82 24.06
C ASP A 65 -2.25 -2.74 24.13
N ALA A 66 -2.81 -2.25 25.24
CA ALA A 66 -4.24 -2.03 25.38
C ALA A 66 -4.82 -1.08 24.32
N LEU A 67 -4.01 -0.16 23.76
CA LEU A 67 -4.45 0.73 22.68
C LEU A 67 -4.69 0.00 21.37
N ILE A 68 -4.03 -1.13 21.12
CA ILE A 68 -4.31 -1.96 19.95
C ILE A 68 -5.71 -2.56 20.07
N TYR A 69 -6.06 -3.10 21.22
CA TYR A 69 -7.41 -3.64 21.45
C TYR A 69 -8.48 -2.55 21.40
N TYR A 70 -8.18 -1.37 21.94
CA TYR A 70 -9.08 -0.23 21.88
C TYR A 70 -9.36 0.26 20.46
N HIS A 71 -8.31 0.40 19.63
CA HIS A 71 -8.44 0.95 18.27
C HIS A 71 -8.81 -0.07 17.21
N PHE A 72 -8.36 -1.31 17.36
CA PHE A 72 -8.39 -2.31 16.29
C PHE A 72 -9.06 -3.63 16.70
N LYS A 73 -9.45 -3.78 17.96
CA LYS A 73 -10.07 -4.98 18.58
C LYS A 73 -9.11 -6.18 18.71
N ASN A 74 -8.31 -6.49 17.72
CA ASN A 74 -7.35 -7.58 17.73
C ASN A 74 -6.27 -7.38 16.65
N LYS A 75 -5.33 -8.31 16.55
CA LYS A 75 -4.24 -8.28 15.55
C LYS A 75 -4.76 -8.27 14.11
N TRP A 76 -5.84 -9.02 13.83
CA TRP A 76 -6.46 -9.05 12.51
C TRP A 76 -7.08 -7.70 12.14
N GLY A 77 -7.76 -7.06 13.08
CA GLY A 77 -8.29 -5.70 12.88
C GLY A 77 -7.19 -4.65 12.64
N LEU A 78 -6.05 -4.77 13.34
CA LEU A 78 -4.88 -3.93 13.09
C LEU A 78 -4.32 -4.17 11.68
N PHE A 79 -4.18 -5.42 11.29
CA PHE A 79 -3.70 -5.80 9.95
C PHE A 79 -4.60 -5.25 8.84
N ASN A 80 -5.92 -5.45 8.96
CA ASN A 80 -6.87 -4.88 7.99
C ASN A 80 -6.80 -3.35 7.94
N ALA A 81 -6.61 -2.67 9.07
CA ALA A 81 -6.49 -1.21 9.10
C ALA A 81 -5.19 -0.70 8.44
N VAL A 82 -4.09 -1.46 8.50
CA VAL A 82 -2.86 -1.18 7.73
C VAL A 82 -3.16 -1.26 6.23
N PHE A 83 -3.78 -2.36 5.78
CA PHE A 83 -4.15 -2.54 4.38
C PHE A 83 -5.09 -1.45 3.87
N GLU A 84 -6.18 -1.20 4.59
CA GLU A 84 -7.19 -0.22 4.21
C GLU A 84 -6.60 1.17 4.03
N ARG A 85 -5.68 1.58 4.92
CA ARG A 85 -5.05 2.90 4.88
C ARG A 85 -4.37 3.17 3.52
N ARG A 86 -3.60 2.20 3.04
CA ARG A 86 -2.83 2.31 1.78
C ARG A 86 -3.68 1.97 0.55
N ALA A 87 -4.52 0.94 0.66
CA ALA A 87 -5.39 0.53 -0.42
C ALA A 87 -6.26 1.67 -0.92
N ARG A 88 -6.87 2.45 -0.02
CA ARG A 88 -7.70 3.60 -0.40
C ARG A 88 -6.95 4.61 -1.28
N VAL A 89 -5.71 4.94 -0.91
CA VAL A 89 -4.90 5.88 -1.69
C VAL A 89 -4.58 5.31 -3.08
N LEU A 90 -4.16 4.05 -3.14
CA LEU A 90 -3.82 3.40 -4.40
C LEU A 90 -5.04 3.24 -5.31
N ILE A 91 -6.19 2.84 -4.77
CA ILE A 91 -7.43 2.66 -5.54
C ILE A 91 -7.88 4.01 -6.14
N THR A 92 -7.87 5.08 -5.33
CA THR A 92 -8.19 6.43 -5.82
C THR A 92 -7.23 6.85 -6.92
N ALA A 93 -5.92 6.69 -6.72
CA ALA A 93 -4.92 7.05 -7.73
C ALA A 93 -5.09 6.24 -9.04
N ARG A 94 -5.42 4.95 -8.95
CA ARG A 94 -5.73 4.11 -10.12
C ARG A 94 -6.99 4.57 -10.84
N HIS A 95 -8.07 4.82 -10.10
CA HIS A 95 -9.31 5.33 -10.67
C HIS A 95 -9.07 6.64 -11.43
N ASP A 96 -8.43 7.61 -10.80
CA ASP A 96 -8.13 8.90 -11.42
C ASP A 96 -7.27 8.74 -12.68
N SER A 97 -6.26 7.87 -12.63
CA SER A 97 -5.40 7.57 -13.78
C SER A 97 -6.15 6.90 -14.93
N LEU A 98 -7.03 5.93 -14.64
CA LEU A 98 -7.86 5.26 -15.64
C LEU A 98 -8.87 6.23 -16.28
N VAL A 99 -9.53 7.06 -15.47
CA VAL A 99 -10.46 8.09 -15.96
C VAL A 99 -9.73 9.11 -16.86
N ALA A 100 -8.55 9.58 -16.43
CA ALA A 100 -7.74 10.51 -17.23
C ALA A 100 -7.32 9.88 -18.56
N TYR A 101 -6.90 8.60 -18.54
CA TYR A 101 -6.55 7.87 -19.75
C TYR A 101 -7.75 7.75 -20.71
N VAL A 102 -8.91 7.31 -20.23
CA VAL A 102 -10.11 7.16 -21.07
C VAL A 102 -10.52 8.50 -21.67
N SER A 103 -10.46 9.58 -20.89
CA SER A 103 -10.79 10.93 -21.34
C SER A 103 -9.85 11.44 -22.43
N SER A 104 -8.55 11.17 -22.29
CA SER A 104 -7.53 11.61 -23.26
C SER A 104 -7.49 10.77 -24.53
N ALA A 105 -7.70 9.46 -24.41
CA ALA A 105 -7.66 8.53 -25.54
C ALA A 105 -8.93 8.59 -26.41
N GLY A 106 -10.07 8.96 -25.85
CA GLY A 106 -11.35 9.02 -26.53
C GLY A 106 -11.72 7.66 -27.16
N LEU A 107 -11.77 7.60 -28.49
CA LEU A 107 -12.05 6.35 -29.24
C LEU A 107 -10.79 5.49 -29.50
N LYS A 108 -9.59 5.98 -29.19
CA LYS A 108 -8.31 5.31 -29.47
C LYS A 108 -7.78 4.57 -28.23
N LEU A 109 -8.64 3.83 -27.54
CA LEU A 109 -8.22 3.01 -26.42
C LEU A 109 -7.27 1.88 -26.90
N SER A 110 -6.24 1.62 -26.11
CA SER A 110 -5.27 0.54 -26.34
C SER A 110 -5.01 -0.25 -25.07
N ALA A 111 -4.63 -1.52 -25.20
CA ALA A 111 -4.21 -2.33 -24.05
C ALA A 111 -3.03 -1.71 -23.32
N GLN A 112 -2.03 -1.21 -24.06
CA GLN A 112 -0.84 -0.58 -23.50
C GLN A 112 -1.19 0.64 -22.64
N GLY A 113 -2.07 1.52 -23.13
CA GLY A 113 -2.48 2.72 -22.39
C GLY A 113 -3.29 2.38 -21.13
N ALA A 114 -4.22 1.42 -21.22
CA ALA A 114 -5.02 0.97 -20.08
C ALA A 114 -4.13 0.33 -18.99
N ILE A 115 -3.20 -0.54 -19.40
CA ILE A 115 -2.25 -1.19 -18.48
C ILE A 115 -1.30 -0.16 -17.85
N ALA A 116 -0.81 0.81 -18.63
CA ALA A 116 0.02 1.89 -18.12
C ALA A 116 -0.73 2.72 -17.06
N ALA A 117 -1.98 3.10 -17.33
CA ALA A 117 -2.81 3.85 -16.40
C ALA A 117 -3.09 3.07 -15.10
N PHE A 118 -3.15 1.73 -15.16
CA PHE A 118 -3.36 0.88 -13.99
C PHE A 118 -2.08 0.66 -13.16
N ILE A 119 -0.92 0.53 -13.82
CA ILE A 119 0.37 0.23 -13.17
C ILE A 119 1.05 1.49 -12.61
N ASN A 120 1.05 2.59 -13.38
CA ASN A 120 1.81 3.79 -13.06
C ASN A 120 1.58 4.33 -11.65
N PRO A 121 0.35 4.39 -11.11
CA PRO A 121 0.12 4.87 -9.74
C PRO A 121 0.87 4.06 -8.67
N MET A 122 1.03 2.75 -8.86
CA MET A 122 1.81 1.92 -7.92
C MET A 122 3.29 2.27 -7.96
N ILE A 123 3.85 2.44 -9.14
CA ILE A 123 5.26 2.80 -9.33
C ILE A 123 5.53 4.19 -8.78
N GLU A 124 4.66 5.15 -9.05
CA GLU A 124 4.77 6.52 -8.54
C GLU A 124 4.71 6.57 -7.01
N LEU A 125 3.79 5.83 -6.39
CA LEU A 125 3.71 5.71 -4.94
C LEU A 125 4.96 5.02 -4.35
N SER A 126 5.54 4.04 -5.03
CA SER A 126 6.78 3.39 -4.62
C SER A 126 8.00 4.30 -4.72
N GLN A 127 8.06 5.17 -5.74
CA GLN A 127 9.16 6.10 -5.97
C GLN A 127 9.08 7.37 -5.10
N ASN A 128 7.90 7.99 -5.07
CA ASN A 128 7.70 9.35 -4.55
C ASN A 128 6.91 9.37 -3.24
N GLY A 129 6.38 8.24 -2.81
CA GLY A 129 5.66 8.11 -1.56
C GLY A 129 6.58 8.03 -0.34
N ASP A 130 5.99 7.95 0.84
CA ASP A 130 6.74 7.69 2.07
C ASP A 130 7.32 6.26 2.09
N LEU A 131 8.27 6.00 3.00
CA LEU A 131 8.93 4.69 3.15
C LEU A 131 7.95 3.53 3.40
N GLY A 132 6.75 3.80 3.90
CA GLY A 132 5.72 2.80 4.15
C GLY A 132 5.17 2.16 2.86
N TRP A 133 5.26 2.82 1.70
CA TRP A 133 4.80 2.23 0.45
C TRP A 133 5.58 0.99 0.03
N LYS A 134 6.91 0.98 0.23
CA LYS A 134 7.73 -0.22 -0.03
C LYS A 134 7.34 -1.37 0.88
N SER A 135 7.19 -1.09 2.18
CA SER A 135 6.71 -2.07 3.16
C SER A 135 5.32 -2.60 2.79
N TYR A 136 4.43 -1.73 2.35
CA TYR A 136 3.08 -2.10 1.94
C TYR A 136 3.08 -3.03 0.72
N PHE A 137 3.82 -2.71 -0.36
CA PHE A 137 3.88 -3.57 -1.54
C PHE A 137 4.55 -4.92 -1.25
N ALA A 138 5.59 -4.94 -0.42
CA ALA A 138 6.18 -6.18 0.05
C ALA A 138 5.17 -7.04 0.83
N LEU A 139 4.36 -6.42 1.67
CA LEU A 139 3.31 -7.09 2.43
C LEU A 139 2.19 -7.62 1.51
N VAL A 140 1.74 -6.83 0.53
CA VAL A 140 0.76 -7.28 -0.49
C VAL A 140 1.27 -8.51 -1.22
N ALA A 141 2.52 -8.50 -1.70
CA ALA A 141 3.12 -9.62 -2.40
C ALA A 141 3.22 -10.90 -1.53
N GLN A 142 3.47 -10.75 -0.21
CA GLN A 142 3.50 -11.88 0.72
C GLN A 142 2.13 -12.53 0.91
N ILE A 143 1.07 -11.73 1.05
CA ILE A 143 -0.26 -12.26 1.34
C ILE A 143 -1.01 -12.74 0.10
N ASP A 144 -0.73 -12.17 -1.07
CA ASP A 144 -1.36 -12.57 -2.34
C ASP A 144 -1.13 -14.06 -2.66
N ASN A 145 -0.04 -14.62 -2.16
CA ASN A 145 0.29 -16.04 -2.28
C ASN A 145 -0.27 -16.92 -1.14
N THR A 146 -1.19 -16.41 -0.31
CA THR A 146 -1.80 -17.17 0.77
C THR A 146 -3.30 -17.35 0.55
N PRO A 147 -3.91 -18.50 0.95
CA PRO A 147 -5.35 -18.71 0.77
C PRO A 147 -6.23 -17.64 1.43
N TRP A 148 -5.83 -17.13 2.61
CA TRP A 148 -6.56 -16.08 3.33
C TRP A 148 -6.29 -14.67 2.78
N GLY A 149 -5.16 -14.49 2.10
CA GLY A 149 -4.80 -13.21 1.47
C GLY A 149 -5.75 -12.85 0.33
N GLY A 150 -6.24 -13.85 -0.41
CA GLY A 150 -7.24 -13.65 -1.45
C GLY A 150 -8.48 -12.88 -0.96
N GLU A 151 -8.99 -13.15 0.25
CA GLU A 151 -10.12 -12.41 0.82
C GLU A 151 -9.79 -10.92 1.07
N VAL A 152 -8.56 -10.63 1.52
CA VAL A 152 -8.11 -9.26 1.76
C VAL A 152 -7.96 -8.53 0.42
N ILE A 153 -7.29 -9.15 -0.55
CA ILE A 153 -7.09 -8.59 -1.89
C ILE A 153 -8.44 -8.34 -2.57
N HIS A 154 -9.33 -9.32 -2.60
CA HIS A 154 -10.69 -9.20 -3.13
C HIS A 154 -11.43 -7.99 -2.56
N ARG A 155 -11.46 -7.87 -1.23
CA ARG A 155 -12.18 -6.77 -0.57
C ARG A 155 -11.74 -5.39 -1.03
N PHE A 156 -10.44 -5.19 -1.24
CA PHE A 156 -9.89 -3.87 -1.50
C PHE A 156 -9.65 -3.57 -2.97
N PHE A 157 -9.32 -4.56 -3.80
CA PHE A 157 -8.80 -4.28 -5.14
C PHE A 157 -9.70 -4.68 -6.30
N ASP A 158 -10.66 -5.58 -6.10
CA ASP A 158 -11.48 -6.09 -7.21
C ASP A 158 -12.22 -5.01 -7.99
N SER A 159 -12.68 -3.94 -7.31
CA SER A 159 -13.35 -2.85 -7.99
C SER A 159 -12.47 -2.17 -9.04
N SER A 160 -11.19 -1.94 -8.70
CA SER A 160 -10.23 -1.34 -9.65
C SER A 160 -9.81 -2.30 -10.77
N VAL A 161 -9.84 -3.61 -10.48
CA VAL A 161 -9.62 -4.65 -11.50
C VAL A 161 -10.77 -4.70 -12.49
N HIS A 162 -12.01 -4.68 -12.02
CA HIS A 162 -13.17 -4.67 -12.89
C HIS A 162 -13.18 -3.43 -13.80
N GLU A 163 -12.81 -2.26 -13.28
CA GLU A 163 -12.68 -1.04 -14.08
C GLU A 163 -11.64 -1.20 -15.19
N LEU A 164 -10.47 -1.76 -14.90
CA LEU A 164 -9.46 -2.08 -15.90
C LEU A 164 -10.00 -3.05 -16.96
N ILE A 165 -10.66 -4.14 -16.54
CA ILE A 165 -11.22 -5.14 -17.46
C ILE A 165 -12.26 -4.54 -18.42
N GLU A 166 -13.12 -3.63 -17.93
CA GLU A 166 -14.08 -2.92 -18.78
C GLU A 166 -13.40 -2.04 -19.85
N ILE A 167 -12.33 -1.34 -19.47
CA ILE A 167 -11.55 -0.53 -20.42
C ILE A 167 -10.84 -1.43 -21.42
N LEU A 168 -10.24 -2.54 -20.98
CA LEU A 168 -9.57 -3.50 -21.86
C LEU A 168 -10.56 -4.17 -22.84
N GLN A 169 -11.79 -4.47 -22.40
CA GLN A 169 -12.83 -5.04 -23.26
C GLN A 169 -13.21 -4.08 -24.39
N ARG A 170 -13.20 -2.77 -24.12
CA ARG A 170 -13.41 -1.72 -25.13
C ARG A 170 -12.19 -1.55 -26.05
N ALA A 171 -10.98 -1.66 -25.50
CA ALA A 171 -9.72 -1.53 -26.25
C ALA A 171 -9.44 -2.72 -27.16
N LEU A 172 -9.96 -3.90 -26.79
CA LEU A 172 -9.70 -5.19 -27.45
C LEU A 172 -11.04 -5.88 -27.81
N PRO A 173 -11.81 -5.32 -28.74
CA PRO A 173 -13.10 -5.89 -29.11
C PRO A 173 -12.94 -7.30 -29.71
N GLY A 174 -13.78 -8.23 -29.25
CA GLY A 174 -13.79 -9.62 -29.71
C GLY A 174 -12.97 -10.60 -28.84
N ILE A 175 -12.30 -10.12 -27.77
CA ILE A 175 -11.71 -11.04 -26.79
C ILE A 175 -12.79 -11.47 -25.78
N PRO A 176 -12.90 -12.78 -25.50
CA PRO A 176 -13.74 -13.26 -24.41
C PRO A 176 -13.30 -12.69 -23.07
N LYS A 177 -14.24 -12.28 -22.25
CA LYS A 177 -13.97 -11.67 -20.93
C LYS A 177 -13.13 -12.59 -20.02
N ARG A 178 -13.27 -13.92 -20.16
CA ARG A 178 -12.47 -14.90 -19.43
C ARG A 178 -10.96 -14.75 -19.70
N GLU A 179 -10.57 -14.46 -20.97
CA GLU A 179 -9.16 -14.32 -21.34
C GLU A 179 -8.56 -13.02 -20.78
N LEU A 180 -9.36 -11.97 -20.66
CA LEU A 180 -8.93 -10.74 -19.97
C LEU A 180 -8.64 -10.98 -18.50
N TYR A 181 -9.42 -11.83 -17.81
CA TYR A 181 -9.15 -12.20 -16.43
C TYR A 181 -7.90 -13.07 -16.28
N TRP A 182 -7.64 -14.00 -17.19
CA TRP A 182 -6.39 -14.76 -17.21
C TRP A 182 -5.18 -13.85 -17.44
N ALA A 183 -5.26 -12.97 -18.43
CA ALA A 183 -4.20 -12.00 -18.69
C ALA A 183 -3.98 -11.07 -17.49
N TYR A 184 -5.05 -10.64 -16.82
CA TYR A 184 -4.94 -9.88 -15.58
C TYR A 184 -4.23 -10.67 -14.47
N ASN A 185 -4.52 -11.96 -14.32
CA ASN A 185 -3.84 -12.80 -13.32
C ASN A 185 -2.32 -12.83 -13.55
N PHE A 186 -1.88 -12.92 -14.81
CA PHE A 186 -0.45 -12.85 -15.16
C PHE A 186 0.13 -11.45 -14.98
N LEU A 187 -0.63 -10.40 -15.29
CA LEU A 187 -0.27 -9.01 -14.98
C LEU A 187 -0.05 -8.82 -13.49
N ALA A 188 -0.96 -9.30 -12.64
CA ALA A 188 -0.86 -9.17 -11.19
C ALA A 188 0.41 -9.85 -10.66
N GLY A 189 0.69 -11.08 -11.07
CA GLY A 189 1.92 -11.79 -10.68
C GLY A 189 3.20 -11.07 -11.14
N SER A 190 3.23 -10.56 -12.37
CA SER A 190 4.36 -9.80 -12.92
C SER A 190 4.59 -8.51 -12.15
N MET A 191 3.52 -7.80 -11.82
CA MET A 191 3.54 -6.54 -11.08
C MET A 191 4.02 -6.74 -9.64
N MET A 192 3.52 -7.78 -8.94
CA MET A 192 3.95 -8.10 -7.58
C MET A 192 5.44 -8.47 -7.52
N LEU A 193 5.91 -9.30 -8.46
CA LEU A 193 7.32 -9.68 -8.52
C LEU A 193 8.22 -8.46 -8.82
N ALA A 194 7.80 -7.59 -9.74
CA ALA A 194 8.57 -6.41 -10.11
C ALA A 194 8.71 -5.40 -8.97
N LEU A 195 7.68 -5.25 -8.12
CA LEU A 195 7.67 -4.31 -6.99
C LEU A 195 8.18 -4.88 -5.66
N SER A 196 8.44 -6.19 -5.60
CA SER A 196 8.97 -6.82 -4.37
C SER A 196 10.47 -6.56 -4.14
N GLU A 197 11.15 -5.93 -5.08
CA GLU A 197 12.58 -5.54 -5.03
C GLU A 197 13.51 -6.65 -4.47
N THR A 198 13.30 -7.91 -4.89
CA THR A 198 14.03 -9.07 -4.36
C THR A 198 15.51 -9.13 -4.76
N GLU A 199 15.99 -8.19 -5.55
CA GLU A 199 17.35 -8.18 -6.14
C GLU A 199 17.70 -9.46 -6.93
N ARG A 200 16.69 -10.31 -7.22
CA ARG A 200 16.91 -11.55 -7.96
C ARG A 200 17.37 -11.28 -9.39
N VAL A 201 16.72 -10.33 -10.08
CA VAL A 201 17.08 -9.98 -11.46
C VAL A 201 18.48 -9.36 -11.52
N ASP A 202 18.87 -8.59 -10.50
CA ASP A 202 20.21 -7.99 -10.40
C ASP A 202 21.28 -9.07 -10.38
N ARG A 203 21.10 -10.10 -9.55
CA ARG A 203 22.02 -11.24 -9.45
C ARG A 203 22.03 -12.13 -10.68
N LEU A 204 20.86 -12.43 -11.25
CA LEU A 204 20.75 -13.26 -12.46
C LEU A 204 21.37 -12.63 -13.69
N SER A 205 21.42 -11.32 -13.75
CA SER A 205 21.92 -10.55 -14.88
C SER A 205 23.31 -9.97 -14.67
N ASP A 206 24.01 -10.36 -13.60
CA ASP A 206 25.31 -9.80 -13.22
C ASP A 206 25.32 -8.26 -13.20
N GLY A 207 24.18 -7.68 -12.74
CA GLY A 207 24.00 -6.23 -12.61
C GLY A 207 23.59 -5.50 -13.88
N LEU A 208 23.33 -6.19 -14.99
CA LEU A 208 22.79 -5.59 -16.21
C LEU A 208 21.37 -5.03 -16.01
N CYS A 209 20.57 -5.69 -15.16
CA CYS A 209 19.25 -5.24 -14.77
C CYS A 209 19.26 -4.87 -13.28
N ARG A 210 18.54 -3.82 -12.92
CA ARG A 210 18.42 -3.38 -11.53
C ARG A 210 16.95 -3.29 -11.13
N ALA A 211 16.53 -4.10 -10.16
CA ALA A 211 15.15 -4.12 -9.66
C ALA A 211 14.71 -2.76 -9.09
N LYS A 212 15.65 -1.98 -8.56
CA LYS A 212 15.42 -0.64 -7.99
C LYS A 212 15.26 0.47 -9.05
N ASP A 213 15.59 0.20 -10.32
CA ASP A 213 15.37 1.14 -11.42
C ASP A 213 13.89 1.07 -11.87
N LEU A 214 13.03 1.71 -11.08
CA LEU A 214 11.59 1.64 -11.29
C LEU A 214 11.12 2.29 -12.61
N ASP A 215 11.88 3.21 -13.20
CA ASP A 215 11.58 3.76 -14.52
C ASP A 215 11.83 2.72 -15.62
N ALA A 216 12.93 1.98 -15.51
CA ALA A 216 13.21 0.86 -16.41
C ALA A 216 12.21 -0.28 -16.23
N VAL A 217 11.80 -0.58 -14.99
CA VAL A 217 10.74 -1.56 -14.67
C VAL A 217 9.42 -1.13 -15.28
N ARG A 218 9.01 0.13 -15.10
CA ARG A 218 7.75 0.69 -15.60
C ARG A 218 7.54 0.41 -17.08
N SER A 219 8.48 0.86 -17.90
CA SER A 219 8.34 0.75 -19.37
C SER A 219 8.31 -0.72 -19.83
N ARG A 220 9.16 -1.57 -19.24
CA ARG A 220 9.25 -2.99 -19.61
C ARG A 220 8.03 -3.77 -19.15
N LEU A 221 7.55 -3.53 -17.93
CA LEU A 221 6.38 -4.21 -17.39
C LEU A 221 5.12 -3.89 -18.22
N VAL A 222 4.91 -2.61 -18.55
CA VAL A 222 3.78 -2.18 -19.37
C VAL A 222 3.84 -2.85 -20.76
N ASN A 223 5.00 -2.84 -21.43
CA ASN A 223 5.15 -3.43 -22.76
C ASN A 223 4.99 -4.94 -22.73
N TYR A 224 5.59 -5.62 -21.76
CA TYR A 224 5.49 -7.08 -21.60
C TYR A 224 4.03 -7.52 -21.39
N CYS A 225 3.35 -6.87 -20.45
CA CYS A 225 1.96 -7.20 -20.15
C CYS A 225 1.03 -6.87 -21.34
N ALA A 226 1.19 -5.70 -21.98
CA ALA A 226 0.40 -5.34 -23.14
C ALA A 226 0.60 -6.34 -24.30
N GLY A 227 1.83 -6.80 -24.53
CA GLY A 227 2.12 -7.86 -25.50
C GLY A 227 1.40 -9.16 -25.18
N GLY A 228 1.35 -9.56 -23.89
CA GLY A 228 0.61 -10.74 -23.44
C GLY A 228 -0.90 -10.64 -23.72
N PHE A 229 -1.52 -9.51 -23.40
CA PHE A 229 -2.93 -9.27 -23.73
C PHE A 229 -3.19 -9.32 -25.24
N LEU A 230 -2.31 -8.77 -26.06
CA LEU A 230 -2.45 -8.79 -27.53
C LEU A 230 -2.26 -10.20 -28.11
N ALA A 231 -1.38 -11.02 -27.55
CA ALA A 231 -1.18 -12.41 -27.97
C ALA A 231 -2.44 -13.24 -27.80
N MET A 232 -3.14 -13.10 -26.67
CA MET A 232 -4.42 -13.80 -26.43
C MET A 232 -5.51 -13.42 -27.45
N VAL A 233 -5.52 -12.16 -27.95
CA VAL A 233 -6.43 -11.74 -29.05
C VAL A 233 -6.17 -12.55 -30.30
N THR A 234 -4.89 -12.77 -30.61
CA THR A 234 -4.49 -13.43 -31.85
C THR A 234 -4.85 -14.91 -31.84
N GLU A 235 -4.67 -15.61 -30.74
CA GLU A 235 -5.02 -17.03 -30.58
C GLU A 235 -6.53 -17.27 -30.72
N GLU A 236 -7.37 -16.46 -30.05
CA GLU A 236 -8.82 -16.58 -30.17
C GLU A 236 -9.32 -16.30 -31.59
N ARG A 237 -8.71 -15.35 -32.31
CA ARG A 237 -9.05 -15.08 -33.70
C ARG A 237 -8.65 -16.23 -34.65
N LEU A 238 -7.59 -16.95 -34.35
CA LEU A 238 -7.17 -18.13 -35.06
C LEU A 238 -8.07 -19.33 -34.79
N ALA A 239 -8.43 -19.53 -33.49
CA ALA A 239 -9.34 -20.61 -33.07
C ALA A 239 -10.77 -20.44 -33.62
N GLY A 240 -11.28 -19.22 -33.76
CA GLY A 240 -12.61 -18.93 -34.30
C GLY A 240 -12.71 -19.00 -35.83
N ARG A 241 -11.58 -19.26 -36.52
CA ARG A 241 -11.51 -19.45 -37.98
C ARG A 241 -11.35 -20.92 -38.42
N ALA A 242 -11.19 -21.83 -37.44
CA ALA A 242 -11.13 -23.28 -37.67
C ALA A 242 -12.49 -23.93 -37.36
#